data_f6496409fdbb44b35869031d86a575aa
#
_entry.id   f6496409fdbb44b35869031d86a575aa
#
_cell.length_a   1.000
_cell.length_b   1.000
_cell.length_c   1.000
_cell.angle_alpha   90.00
_cell.angle_beta   90.00
_cell.angle_gamma   90.00
#
_symmetry.space_group_name_H-M   'P 1'
#
loop_
_entity.id
_entity.type
_entity.pdbx_description
1 polymer ?
#
loop_
_entity_poly.entity_id
_entity_poly.type
_entity_poly.pdbx_seq_one_letter_code
_entity_poly.pdbx_strand_id
1 'polypeptide(L)'
;MGKLSDKIREKESIRQIHAQYEYDKNIPEKGFYIQGKPALTQIDTSQVGEFVLICVRDALCSYDQDPAKVIAGRMEHARMIGQSGMYLSYSGYYKGAHITVVSGGSGAPEMEMILYDYMEHTDAHTFLRVGGSGGF
;
A
#
# COMPACT_ATOMS: atom_id res chain seq x y z
N MET A 1 5.08 1.20 19.25
CA MET A 1 5.85 0.35 18.33
C MET A 1 6.49 1.28 17.30
N GLY A 2 7.82 1.31 17.17
CA GLY A 2 8.50 2.13 16.18
C GLY A 2 8.08 1.73 14.77
N LYS A 3 8.04 2.70 13.85
CA LYS A 3 7.75 2.44 12.45
C LYS A 3 8.77 1.46 11.86
N LEU A 4 8.37 0.71 10.84
CA LEU A 4 9.25 -0.25 10.17
C LEU A 4 10.52 0.44 9.64
N SER A 5 10.38 1.65 9.12
CA SER A 5 11.48 2.51 8.69
C SER A 5 12.52 2.75 9.80
N ASP A 6 12.08 3.00 11.04
CA ASP A 6 12.97 3.24 12.16
C ASP A 6 13.77 1.97 12.51
N LYS A 7 13.11 0.81 12.51
CA LYS A 7 13.76 -0.47 12.77
C LYS A 7 14.79 -0.85 11.70
N ILE A 8 14.52 -0.48 10.45
CA ILE A 8 15.46 -0.70 9.33
C ILE A 8 16.66 0.21 9.49
N ARG A 9 16.44 1.49 9.83
CA ARG A 9 17.52 2.46 10.04
C ARG A 9 18.42 2.13 11.24
N GLU A 10 17.93 1.36 12.19
CA GLU A 10 18.72 0.91 13.35
C GLU A 10 19.77 -0.18 13.03
N LYS A 11 19.66 -0.84 11.87
CA LYS A 11 20.65 -1.85 11.48
C LYS A 11 21.96 -1.19 11.08
N GLU A 12 23.07 -1.67 11.66
CA GLU A 12 24.41 -1.11 11.43
C GLU A 12 24.82 -1.09 9.96
N SER A 13 24.50 -2.15 9.20
CA SER A 13 24.79 -2.22 7.77
C SER A 13 24.09 -1.12 6.97
N ILE A 14 22.87 -0.74 7.36
CA ILE A 14 22.10 0.30 6.71
C ILE A 14 22.61 1.69 7.11
N ARG A 15 23.01 1.88 8.37
CA ARG A 15 23.66 3.11 8.82
C ARG A 15 24.93 3.40 8.04
N GLN A 16 25.74 2.40 7.77
CA GLN A 16 26.96 2.55 6.99
C GLN A 16 26.68 2.97 5.54
N ILE A 17 25.66 2.38 4.91
CA ILE A 17 25.22 2.75 3.56
C ILE A 17 24.70 4.20 3.56
N HIS A 18 23.85 4.58 4.50
CA HIS A 18 23.34 5.94 4.63
C HIS A 18 24.44 6.96 4.83
N ALA A 19 25.44 6.65 5.67
CA ALA A 19 26.60 7.53 5.90
C ALA A 19 27.41 7.79 4.62
N GLN A 20 27.47 6.81 3.71
CA GLN A 20 28.20 6.95 2.44
C GLN A 20 27.46 7.78 1.40
N TYR A 21 26.15 7.75 1.37
CA TYR A 21 25.36 8.30 0.26
C TYR A 21 24.54 9.55 0.61
N GLU A 22 24.54 10.00 1.85
CA GLU A 22 23.81 11.18 2.30
C GLU A 22 22.31 11.22 1.89
N TYR A 23 21.70 10.06 1.74
CA TYR A 23 20.31 9.93 1.28
C TYR A 23 19.32 10.68 2.18
N ASP A 24 19.59 10.76 3.46
CA ASP A 24 18.68 11.34 4.44
C ASP A 24 18.53 12.86 4.32
N LYS A 25 19.44 13.54 3.64
CA LYS A 25 19.39 15.01 3.50
C LYS A 25 18.30 15.49 2.53
N ASN A 26 17.92 14.65 1.58
CA ASN A 26 17.04 15.01 0.47
C ASN A 26 15.70 14.25 0.45
N ILE A 27 15.51 13.29 1.35
CA ILE A 27 14.28 12.52 1.44
C ILE A 27 13.43 13.10 2.57
N PRO A 28 12.18 13.51 2.30
CA PRO A 28 11.28 13.95 3.35
C PRO A 28 11.10 12.86 4.41
N GLU A 29 11.05 13.25 5.68
CA GLU A 29 10.95 12.33 6.82
C GLU A 29 9.76 11.37 6.71
N LYS A 30 8.70 11.79 6.06
CA LYS A 30 7.46 11.01 5.85
C LYS A 30 7.24 10.58 4.40
N GLY A 31 8.28 10.52 3.57
CA GLY A 31 8.14 10.20 2.15
C GLY A 31 7.57 11.35 1.31
N PHE A 32 7.23 11.03 0.07
CA PHE A 32 6.75 12.03 -0.89
C PHE A 32 5.23 12.15 -0.88
N TYR A 33 4.75 13.39 -0.90
CA TYR A 33 3.35 13.73 -1.05
C TYR A 33 3.14 14.52 -2.34
N ILE A 34 2.04 14.23 -3.02
CA ILE A 34 1.55 15.01 -4.15
C ILE A 34 0.13 15.44 -3.82
N GLN A 35 -0.10 16.76 -3.78
CA GLN A 35 -1.41 17.33 -3.44
C GLN A 35 -1.99 16.81 -2.11
N GLY A 36 -1.13 16.62 -1.12
CA GLY A 36 -1.53 16.18 0.22
C GLY A 36 -1.81 14.68 0.37
N LYS A 37 -1.49 13.88 -0.65
CA LYS A 37 -1.63 12.42 -0.64
C LYS A 37 -0.30 11.73 -0.85
N PRO A 38 -0.12 10.50 -0.34
CA PRO A 38 1.06 9.69 -0.64
C PRO A 38 1.28 9.57 -2.15
N ALA A 39 2.52 9.78 -2.60
CA ALA A 39 2.81 9.98 -4.02
C ALA A 39 2.55 8.74 -4.88
N LEU A 40 2.77 7.55 -4.33
CA LEU A 40 2.70 6.30 -5.09
C LEU A 40 1.26 5.82 -5.28
N THR A 41 0.50 5.75 -4.22
CA THR A 41 -0.86 5.19 -4.24
C THR A 41 -1.98 6.23 -4.35
N GLN A 42 -1.68 7.50 -4.05
CA GLN A 42 -2.62 8.61 -4.05
C GLN A 42 -3.87 8.36 -3.18
N ILE A 43 -3.72 7.60 -2.11
CA ILE A 43 -4.81 7.26 -1.19
C ILE A 43 -5.22 8.44 -0.31
N ASP A 44 -6.49 8.49 0.03
CA ASP A 44 -6.98 9.29 1.14
C ASP A 44 -6.70 8.51 2.44
N THR A 45 -5.65 8.90 3.13
CA THR A 45 -5.15 8.21 4.33
C THR A 45 -6.16 8.19 5.47
N SER A 46 -7.06 9.17 5.54
CA SER A 46 -8.10 9.26 6.58
C SER A 46 -9.19 8.20 6.44
N GLN A 47 -9.27 7.54 5.29
CA GLN A 47 -10.30 6.57 4.97
C GLN A 47 -9.81 5.13 4.92
N VAL A 48 -8.55 4.91 5.24
CA VAL A 48 -7.95 3.57 5.26
C VAL A 48 -8.38 2.81 6.51
N GLY A 49 -8.80 1.56 6.32
CA GLY A 49 -9.20 0.66 7.41
C GLY A 49 -8.00 0.01 8.10
N GLU A 50 -8.27 -0.66 9.22
CA GLU A 50 -7.27 -1.38 10.01
C GLU A 50 -6.62 -2.53 9.24
N PHE A 51 -7.38 -3.14 8.33
CA PHE A 51 -7.00 -4.32 7.55
C PHE A 51 -6.83 -3.91 6.09
N VAL A 52 -5.66 -4.20 5.52
CA VAL A 52 -5.36 -3.93 4.11
C VAL A 52 -5.19 -5.24 3.36
N LEU A 53 -6.05 -5.46 2.38
CA LEU A 53 -5.99 -6.57 1.45
C LEU A 53 -5.31 -6.12 0.16
N ILE A 54 -4.15 -6.68 -0.14
CA ILE A 54 -3.38 -6.36 -1.35
C ILE A 54 -3.60 -7.46 -2.37
N CYS A 55 -4.24 -7.10 -3.48
CA CYS A 55 -4.57 -8.01 -4.56
C CYS A 55 -3.58 -7.87 -5.71
N VAL A 56 -3.00 -8.98 -6.12
CA VAL A 56 -2.14 -8.98 -7.32
C VAL A 56 -2.99 -8.69 -8.54
N ARG A 57 -2.59 -7.66 -9.29
CA ARG A 57 -3.23 -7.27 -10.54
C ARG A 57 -2.40 -7.74 -11.72
N ASP A 58 -3.04 -8.37 -12.70
CA ASP A 58 -2.45 -8.59 -14.01
C ASP A 58 -2.38 -7.25 -14.77
N ALA A 59 -1.24 -6.93 -15.35
CA ALA A 59 -1.04 -5.71 -16.12
C ALA A 59 -2.01 -5.58 -17.32
N LEU A 60 -2.49 -6.69 -17.84
CA LEU A 60 -3.46 -6.74 -18.94
C LEU A 60 -4.92 -6.73 -18.48
N CYS A 61 -5.17 -6.71 -17.18
CA CYS A 61 -6.51 -6.67 -16.61
C CYS A 61 -7.21 -5.35 -16.95
N SER A 62 -8.43 -5.43 -17.46
CA SER A 62 -9.27 -4.24 -17.66
C SER A 62 -9.72 -3.65 -16.32
N TYR A 63 -10.09 -2.37 -16.29
CA TYR A 63 -10.56 -1.72 -15.07
C TYR A 63 -11.80 -2.39 -14.46
N ASP A 64 -12.68 -2.94 -15.28
CA ASP A 64 -13.89 -3.61 -14.80
C ASP A 64 -13.60 -4.95 -14.13
N GLN A 65 -12.48 -5.56 -14.47
CA GLN A 65 -11.98 -6.81 -13.90
C GLN A 65 -10.90 -6.60 -12.84
N ASP A 66 -10.62 -5.36 -12.48
CA ASP A 66 -9.65 -5.05 -11.44
C ASP A 66 -10.02 -5.75 -10.13
N PRO A 67 -9.11 -6.52 -9.53
CA PRO A 67 -9.43 -7.33 -8.35
C PRO A 67 -9.89 -6.50 -7.16
N ALA A 68 -9.36 -5.29 -6.95
CA ALA A 68 -9.82 -4.42 -5.88
C ALA A 68 -11.27 -3.96 -6.11
N LYS A 69 -11.62 -3.62 -7.34
CA LYS A 69 -13.00 -3.25 -7.70
C LYS A 69 -13.97 -4.41 -7.53
N VAL A 70 -13.58 -5.61 -7.96
CA VAL A 70 -14.41 -6.82 -7.82
C VAL A 70 -14.67 -7.15 -6.35
N ILE A 71 -13.65 -7.05 -5.50
CA ILE A 71 -13.80 -7.31 -4.06
C ILE A 71 -14.61 -6.20 -3.40
N ALA A 72 -14.37 -4.94 -3.76
CA ALA A 72 -15.14 -3.80 -3.26
C ALA A 72 -16.64 -3.95 -3.51
N GLY A 73 -17.03 -4.57 -4.63
CA GLY A 73 -18.43 -4.87 -4.94
C GLY A 73 -19.12 -5.83 -3.95
N ARG A 74 -18.37 -6.49 -3.07
CA ARG A 74 -18.87 -7.36 -1.98
C ARG A 74 -18.77 -6.74 -0.60
N MET A 75 -18.27 -5.50 -0.51
CA MET A 75 -18.13 -4.76 0.73
C MET A 75 -19.31 -3.80 0.91
N GLU A 76 -19.68 -3.57 2.15
CA GLU A 76 -20.69 -2.58 2.51
C GLU A 76 -20.06 -1.18 2.50
N HIS A 77 -20.79 -0.20 1.96
CA HIS A 77 -20.36 1.20 1.87
C HIS A 77 -19.00 1.40 1.18
N ALA A 78 -18.68 0.51 0.24
CA ALA A 78 -17.41 0.58 -0.49
C ALA A 78 -17.31 1.86 -1.33
N ARG A 79 -16.17 2.50 -1.26
CA ARG A 79 -15.85 3.69 -2.05
C ARG A 79 -14.38 3.68 -2.47
N MET A 80 -14.10 4.24 -3.62
CA MET A 80 -12.73 4.46 -4.07
C MET A 80 -12.08 5.54 -3.21
N ILE A 81 -10.91 5.24 -2.66
CA ILE A 81 -10.14 6.17 -1.81
C ILE A 81 -8.82 6.58 -2.44
N GLY A 82 -8.42 5.96 -3.53
CA GLY A 82 -7.20 6.31 -4.25
C GLY A 82 -7.12 5.64 -5.61
N GLN A 83 -6.46 6.33 -6.52
CA GLN A 83 -6.12 5.82 -7.84
C GLN A 83 -4.83 6.47 -8.30
N SER A 84 -3.85 5.64 -8.67
CA SER A 84 -2.59 6.10 -9.23
C SER A 84 -2.01 5.01 -10.13
N GLY A 85 -2.00 5.24 -11.43
CA GLY A 85 -1.53 4.24 -12.39
C GLY A 85 -2.28 2.91 -12.25
N MET A 86 -1.57 1.87 -11.85
CA MET A 86 -2.13 0.53 -11.63
C MET A 86 -2.68 0.32 -10.20
N TYR A 87 -2.44 1.26 -9.29
CA TYR A 87 -2.90 1.17 -7.91
C TYR A 87 -4.32 1.72 -7.79
N LEU A 88 -5.25 0.84 -7.50
CA LEU A 88 -6.65 1.17 -7.29
C LEU A 88 -7.04 0.76 -5.87
N SER A 89 -7.52 1.71 -5.07
CA SER A 89 -7.79 1.48 -3.65
C SER A 89 -9.24 1.79 -3.30
N TYR A 90 -9.89 0.86 -2.63
CA TYR A 90 -11.24 0.98 -2.11
C TYR A 90 -11.26 0.76 -0.61
N SER A 91 -12.08 1.49 0.10
CA SER A 91 -12.36 1.28 1.52
C SER A 91 -13.84 0.98 1.73
N GLY A 92 -14.15 0.14 2.69
CA GLY A 92 -15.52 -0.26 3.03
C GLY A 92 -15.54 -1.21 4.22
N TYR A 93 -16.68 -1.87 4.41
CA TYR A 93 -16.88 -2.78 5.55
C TYR A 93 -17.23 -4.19 5.07
N TYR A 94 -16.75 -5.18 5.79
CA TYR A 94 -17.12 -6.56 5.61
C TYR A 94 -17.32 -7.22 6.98
N LYS A 95 -18.53 -7.68 7.25
CA LYS A 95 -18.90 -8.26 8.56
C LYS A 95 -18.50 -7.37 9.74
N GLY A 96 -18.67 -6.07 9.61
CA GLY A 96 -18.36 -5.08 10.64
C GLY A 96 -16.88 -4.66 10.72
N ALA A 97 -15.98 -5.29 9.99
CA ALA A 97 -14.56 -4.89 9.93
C ALA A 97 -14.35 -3.82 8.87
N HIS A 98 -13.59 -2.77 9.19
CA HIS A 98 -13.18 -1.73 8.25
C HIS A 98 -11.98 -2.23 7.44
N ILE A 99 -12.19 -2.47 6.16
CA ILE A 99 -11.21 -3.07 5.24
C ILE A 99 -10.88 -2.12 4.12
N THR A 100 -9.62 -2.06 3.77
CA THR A 100 -9.14 -1.43 2.54
C THR A 100 -8.62 -2.49 1.60
N VAL A 101 -9.00 -2.42 0.35
CA VAL A 101 -8.52 -3.31 -0.71
C VAL A 101 -7.75 -2.48 -1.71
N VAL A 102 -6.56 -2.91 -2.04
CA VAL A 102 -5.71 -2.27 -3.06
C VAL A 102 -5.28 -3.28 -4.11
N SER A 103 -5.39 -2.91 -5.37
CA SER A 103 -4.83 -3.67 -6.48
C SER A 103 -3.43 -3.18 -6.85
N GLY A 104 -2.59 -4.08 -7.33
CA GLY A 104 -1.18 -3.88 -7.62
C GLY A 104 -0.37 -5.05 -7.09
N GLY A 105 0.86 -4.81 -6.63
CA GLY A 105 1.66 -5.82 -5.95
C GLY A 105 2.13 -6.98 -6.84
N SER A 106 2.28 -6.73 -8.12
CA SER A 106 2.84 -7.67 -9.09
C SER A 106 4.35 -7.76 -8.91
N GLY A 107 4.77 -8.64 -8.01
CA GLY A 107 6.17 -8.79 -7.63
C GLY A 107 6.59 -7.92 -6.44
N ALA A 108 7.80 -8.18 -5.94
CA ALA A 108 8.32 -7.56 -4.73
C ALA A 108 8.45 -6.02 -4.81
N PRO A 109 8.90 -5.42 -5.92
CA PRO A 109 9.03 -3.96 -5.99
C PRO A 109 7.70 -3.21 -5.86
N GLU A 110 6.65 -3.66 -6.54
CA GLU A 110 5.32 -3.05 -6.40
C GLU A 110 4.73 -3.27 -5.01
N MET A 111 4.94 -4.45 -4.46
CA MET A 111 4.51 -4.76 -3.11
C MET A 111 5.15 -3.86 -2.07
N GLU A 112 6.45 -3.59 -2.22
CA GLU A 112 7.18 -2.68 -1.35
C GLU A 112 6.62 -1.26 -1.43
N MET A 113 6.33 -0.76 -2.63
CA MET A 113 5.76 0.58 -2.83
C MET A 113 4.39 0.72 -2.16
N ILE A 114 3.52 -0.27 -2.31
CA ILE A 114 2.21 -0.26 -1.65
C ILE A 114 2.38 -0.29 -0.13
N LEU A 115 3.16 -1.25 0.37
CA LEU A 115 3.38 -1.39 1.81
C LEU A 115 3.99 -0.12 2.42
N TYR A 116 4.92 0.52 1.72
CA TYR A 116 5.52 1.76 2.18
C TYR A 116 4.45 2.85 2.41
N ASP A 117 3.62 3.13 1.43
CA ASP A 117 2.59 4.16 1.54
C ASP A 117 1.59 3.86 2.67
N TYR A 118 1.11 2.62 2.76
CA TYR A 118 0.13 2.26 3.77
C TYR A 118 0.70 2.20 5.19
N MET A 119 1.90 1.64 5.36
CA MET A 119 2.52 1.51 6.68
C MET A 119 3.07 2.83 7.21
N GLU A 120 3.55 3.69 6.33
CA GLU A 120 4.16 4.97 6.71
C GLU A 120 3.11 6.05 6.97
N HIS A 121 1.99 6.04 6.24
CA HIS A 121 1.05 7.15 6.22
C HIS A 121 -0.31 6.84 6.83
N THR A 122 -0.57 5.61 7.27
CA THR A 122 -1.86 5.20 7.84
C THR A 122 -1.69 4.44 9.13
N ASP A 123 -2.80 4.22 9.84
CA ASP A 123 -2.84 3.41 11.06
C ASP A 123 -3.13 1.92 10.77
N ALA A 124 -3.13 1.51 9.51
CA ALA A 124 -3.31 0.10 9.15
C ALA A 124 -2.20 -0.76 9.74
N HIS A 125 -2.57 -1.88 10.32
CA HIS A 125 -1.63 -2.75 11.05
C HIS A 125 -1.67 -4.22 10.61
N THR A 126 -2.65 -4.60 9.81
CA THR A 126 -2.77 -5.98 9.32
C THR A 126 -2.84 -5.98 7.80
N PHE A 127 -1.90 -6.68 7.18
CA PHE A 127 -1.76 -6.73 5.73
C PHE A 127 -1.85 -8.17 5.26
N LEU A 128 -2.73 -8.41 4.28
CA LEU A 128 -2.90 -9.70 3.64
C LEU A 128 -2.70 -9.58 2.13
N ARG A 129 -1.75 -10.31 1.58
CA ARG A 129 -1.53 -10.38 0.14
C ARG A 129 -2.28 -11.56 -0.46
N VAL A 130 -3.03 -11.31 -1.51
CA VAL A 130 -3.78 -12.32 -2.25
C VAL A 130 -3.34 -12.31 -3.72
N GLY A 131 -3.04 -13.48 -4.24
CA GLY A 131 -2.63 -13.66 -5.64
C GLY A 131 -2.75 -15.11 -6.06
N GLY A 132 -2.52 -15.35 -7.33
CA GLY A 132 -2.43 -16.69 -7.86
C GLY A 132 -1.14 -17.40 -7.43
N SER A 133 -1.15 -18.72 -7.40
CA SER A 133 0.05 -19.55 -7.28
C SER A 133 0.17 -20.47 -8.49
N GLY A 134 1.39 -20.66 -8.97
CA GLY A 134 1.67 -21.71 -9.94
C GLY A 134 1.50 -23.08 -9.30
N GLY A 135 0.92 -24.03 -10.03
CA GLY A 135 0.85 -25.44 -9.67
C GLY A 135 1.49 -26.30 -10.74
N PHE A 136 2.01 -27.44 -10.36
CA PHE A 136 2.56 -28.44 -11.26
C PHE A 136 1.55 -29.56 -11.44
#